data_1698d0fdbe593614fc82443738ada57a
#
_entry.id   1698d0fdbe593614fc82443738ada57a
#
_cell.length_a   1.000
_cell.length_b   1.000
_cell.length_c   1.000
_cell.angle_alpha   90.00
_cell.angle_beta   90.00
_cell.angle_gamma   90.00
#
_symmetry.space_group_name_H-M   'P 1'
#
loop_
_entity.id
_entity.type
_entity.pdbx_description
1 polymer ?
#
loop_
_entity_poly.entity_id
_entity_poly.type
_entity_poly.pdbx_seq_one_letter_code
_entity_poly.pdbx_strand_id
1 'polypeptide(L)'
;MYNKSKIKEIFYSGSYGVNYDEQLIVNIVFLLQEGVLSVTQKTIAKKSDYTKYIDKINSGEISKFDIEGCSIGHLALKLVAQKFLNEQGYERVIFEQEYDGYRPDVITPDHKIIVECGNTNPDKIFNYFKNKKLEGVIIIPYPDDETDQLNAYNFKPTEDLAEFLLFLEKEKMKNAKNHCQ
;
A
#
# COMPACT_ATOMS: atom_id res chain seq x y z
N MET A 1 12.06 -11.49 10.84
CA MET A 1 11.55 -12.12 9.59
C MET A 1 10.06 -11.85 9.51
N TYR A 2 9.55 -11.38 8.37
CA TYR A 2 8.11 -11.15 8.17
C TYR A 2 7.41 -12.51 7.98
N ASN A 3 6.50 -12.82 8.88
CA ASN A 3 5.66 -14.02 8.80
C ASN A 3 4.24 -13.65 8.31
N LYS A 4 3.40 -14.66 8.10
CA LYS A 4 2.02 -14.50 7.63
C LYS A 4 1.18 -13.57 8.51
N SER A 5 1.30 -13.65 9.85
CA SER A 5 0.55 -12.79 10.76
C SER A 5 0.95 -11.32 10.56
N LYS A 6 2.26 -11.03 10.51
CA LYS A 6 2.75 -9.66 10.33
C LYS A 6 2.39 -9.07 8.97
N ILE A 7 2.45 -9.87 7.90
CA ILE A 7 2.01 -9.41 6.58
C ILE A 7 0.51 -9.13 6.58
N LYS A 8 -0.31 -10.00 7.21
CA LYS A 8 -1.75 -9.75 7.36
C LYS A 8 -2.04 -8.43 8.08
N GLU A 9 -1.34 -8.14 9.19
CA GLU A 9 -1.49 -6.87 9.93
C GLU A 9 -1.19 -5.64 9.07
N ILE A 10 -0.18 -5.72 8.21
CA ILE A 10 0.20 -4.62 7.30
C ILE A 10 -0.94 -4.31 6.32
N PHE A 11 -1.56 -5.34 5.76
CA PHE A 11 -2.59 -5.16 4.72
C PHE A 11 -4.01 -4.92 5.26
N TYR A 12 -4.32 -5.42 6.45
CA TYR A 12 -5.68 -5.46 7.00
C TYR A 12 -5.74 -4.95 8.44
N SER A 13 -5.00 -3.89 8.75
CA SER A 13 -5.01 -3.28 10.08
C SER A 13 -6.38 -2.71 10.44
N GLY A 14 -6.87 -3.01 11.62
CA GLY A 14 -8.07 -2.38 12.18
C GLY A 14 -9.41 -2.85 11.61
N SER A 15 -9.46 -3.94 10.85
CA SER A 15 -10.70 -4.44 10.26
C SER A 15 -11.18 -5.72 10.91
N TYR A 16 -12.18 -5.59 11.77
CA TYR A 16 -12.99 -6.73 12.16
C TYR A 16 -13.90 -7.11 10.99
N GLY A 17 -13.76 -8.33 10.46
CA GLY A 17 -14.71 -8.90 9.49
C GLY A 17 -14.43 -8.65 8.01
N VAL A 18 -13.27 -8.13 7.64
CA VAL A 18 -12.89 -8.11 6.21
C VAL A 18 -12.54 -9.51 5.74
N ASN A 19 -13.22 -9.93 4.70
CA ASN A 19 -12.89 -11.18 3.99
C ASN A 19 -11.56 -10.92 3.26
N TYR A 20 -10.46 -11.50 3.74
CA TYR A 20 -9.14 -11.37 3.12
C TYR A 20 -8.78 -12.65 2.36
N ASP A 21 -8.10 -12.47 1.24
CA ASP A 21 -7.57 -13.59 0.48
C ASP A 21 -6.27 -14.09 1.14
N GLU A 22 -6.42 -15.18 1.88
CA GLU A 22 -5.29 -15.82 2.57
C GLU A 22 -4.19 -16.25 1.62
N GLN A 23 -4.54 -16.68 0.41
CA GLN A 23 -3.57 -17.12 -0.59
C GLN A 23 -2.69 -15.95 -1.08
N LEU A 24 -3.24 -14.74 -1.21
CA LEU A 24 -2.44 -13.55 -1.56
C LEU A 24 -1.42 -13.22 -0.47
N ILE A 25 -1.79 -13.33 0.81
CA ILE A 25 -0.84 -13.15 1.92
C ILE A 25 0.28 -14.20 1.87
N VAL A 26 -0.06 -15.47 1.64
CA VAL A 26 0.93 -16.55 1.50
C VAL A 26 1.87 -16.27 0.33
N ASN A 27 1.35 -15.80 -0.80
CA ASN A 27 2.16 -15.47 -1.98
C ASN A 27 3.14 -14.32 -1.69
N ILE A 28 2.73 -13.27 -0.96
CA ILE A 28 3.64 -12.19 -0.55
C ILE A 28 4.74 -12.73 0.37
N VAL A 29 4.39 -13.55 1.36
CA VAL A 29 5.40 -14.19 2.25
C VAL A 29 6.40 -15.02 1.45
N PHE A 30 5.92 -15.78 0.47
CA PHE A 30 6.78 -16.56 -0.44
C PHE A 30 7.75 -15.66 -1.21
N LEU A 31 7.28 -14.57 -1.85
CA LEU A 31 8.14 -13.64 -2.58
C LEU A 31 9.21 -12.98 -1.68
N LEU A 32 8.86 -12.70 -0.42
CA LEU A 32 9.81 -12.18 0.57
C LEU A 32 10.86 -13.22 0.97
N GLN A 33 10.47 -14.50 1.09
CA GLN A 33 11.38 -15.61 1.43
C GLN A 33 12.33 -15.93 0.28
N GLU A 34 11.85 -15.87 -0.97
CA GLU A 34 12.66 -16.07 -2.17
C GLU A 34 13.55 -14.86 -2.50
N GLY A 35 13.41 -13.74 -1.77
CA GLY A 35 14.22 -12.54 -1.96
C GLY A 35 13.90 -11.74 -3.24
N VAL A 36 12.83 -12.08 -3.97
CA VAL A 36 12.39 -11.32 -5.16
C VAL A 36 11.57 -10.08 -4.80
N LEU A 37 11.11 -10.02 -3.55
CA LEU A 37 10.48 -8.86 -2.93
C LEU A 37 11.18 -8.59 -1.60
N SER A 38 11.39 -7.34 -1.26
CA SER A 38 11.86 -6.93 0.06
C SER A 38 10.86 -6.00 0.72
N VAL A 39 10.88 -5.94 2.06
CA VAL A 39 10.07 -4.98 2.80
C VAL A 39 10.90 -4.37 3.92
N THR A 40 10.82 -3.05 4.06
CA THR A 40 11.45 -2.31 5.15
C THR A 40 10.39 -1.53 5.91
N GLN A 41 10.49 -1.52 7.24
CA GLN A 41 9.62 -0.74 8.11
C GLN A 41 10.33 0.54 8.53
N LYS A 42 9.58 1.65 8.54
CA LYS A 42 10.03 2.94 9.08
C LYS A 42 8.91 3.57 9.89
N THR A 43 9.21 4.03 11.09
CA THR A 43 8.29 4.91 11.84
C THR A 43 8.29 6.29 11.18
N ILE A 44 7.13 6.77 10.77
CA ILE A 44 6.95 8.00 9.98
C ILE A 44 6.26 9.14 10.76
N ALA A 45 5.52 8.80 11.81
CA ALA A 45 4.81 9.76 12.64
C ALA A 45 4.46 9.13 13.99
N LYS A 46 3.96 9.95 14.92
CA LYS A 46 3.27 9.48 16.13
C LYS A 46 1.77 9.34 15.83
N LYS A 47 1.07 8.50 16.57
CA LYS A 47 -0.40 8.38 16.53
C LYS A 47 -1.07 9.73 16.83
N SER A 48 -0.48 10.55 17.70
CA SER A 48 -0.95 11.91 17.99
C SER A 48 -0.91 12.84 16.77
N ASP A 49 0.01 12.66 15.83
CA ASP A 49 0.06 13.46 14.60
C ASP A 49 -1.07 13.09 13.64
N TYR A 50 -1.39 11.81 13.54
CA TYR A 50 -2.57 11.34 12.82
C TYR A 50 -3.86 11.89 13.43
N THR A 51 -4.00 11.86 14.77
CA THR A 51 -5.17 12.41 15.48
C THR A 51 -5.31 13.90 15.24
N LYS A 52 -4.22 14.69 15.24
CA LYS A 52 -4.25 16.12 14.89
C LYS A 52 -4.83 16.39 13.50
N TYR A 53 -4.52 15.54 12.50
CA TYR A 53 -5.15 15.68 11.17
C TYR A 53 -6.65 15.39 11.22
N ILE A 54 -7.09 14.39 11.99
CA ILE A 54 -8.53 14.11 12.22
C ILE A 54 -9.22 15.36 12.82
N ASP A 55 -8.62 15.98 13.85
CA ASP A 55 -9.17 17.16 14.50
C ASP A 55 -9.27 18.36 13.54
N LYS A 56 -8.24 18.59 12.71
CA LYS A 56 -8.22 19.65 11.69
C LYS A 56 -9.27 19.44 10.59
N ILE A 57 -9.50 18.19 10.18
CA ILE A 57 -10.54 17.86 9.23
C ILE A 57 -11.93 18.07 9.85
N ASN A 58 -12.13 17.66 11.10
CA ASN A 58 -13.40 17.82 11.81
C ASN A 58 -13.73 19.28 12.09
N SER A 59 -12.73 20.11 12.40
CA SER A 59 -12.91 21.56 12.61
C SER A 59 -13.12 22.36 11.33
N GLY A 60 -12.93 21.75 10.16
CA GLY A 60 -13.00 22.43 8.87
C GLY A 60 -11.76 23.23 8.51
N GLU A 61 -10.68 23.14 9.28
CA GLU A 61 -9.38 23.76 8.95
C GLU A 61 -8.79 23.14 7.67
N ILE A 62 -9.03 21.84 7.48
CA ILE A 62 -8.67 21.12 6.23
C ILE A 62 -9.99 20.75 5.52
N SER A 63 -10.12 21.20 4.26
CA SER A 63 -11.28 20.90 3.45
C SER A 63 -11.37 19.43 3.08
N LYS A 64 -12.58 18.86 3.14
CA LYS A 64 -12.87 17.51 2.66
C LYS A 64 -13.11 17.46 1.13
N PHE A 65 -13.23 18.62 0.48
CA PHE A 65 -13.74 18.71 -0.90
C PHE A 65 -12.79 18.19 -1.96
N ASP A 66 -11.50 18.05 -1.66
CA ASP A 66 -10.51 17.60 -2.65
C ASP A 66 -10.38 16.07 -2.75
N ILE A 67 -11.07 15.32 -1.88
CA ILE A 67 -10.95 13.85 -1.82
C ILE A 67 -12.34 13.25 -1.57
N GLU A 68 -13.13 13.10 -2.65
CA GLU A 68 -14.48 12.54 -2.56
C GLU A 68 -14.47 11.08 -2.05
N GLY A 69 -15.38 10.79 -1.12
CA GLY A 69 -15.78 9.41 -0.75
C GLY A 69 -14.91 8.71 0.28
N CYS A 70 -13.85 9.32 0.85
CA CYS A 70 -13.06 8.66 1.88
C CYS A 70 -13.50 9.03 3.31
N SER A 71 -13.27 8.11 4.27
CA SER A 71 -13.48 8.39 5.68
C SER A 71 -12.46 9.43 6.19
N ILE A 72 -12.80 10.13 7.28
CA ILE A 72 -11.90 11.12 7.92
C ILE A 72 -10.56 10.47 8.29
N GLY A 73 -10.58 9.27 8.84
CA GLY A 73 -9.37 8.53 9.19
C GLY A 73 -8.51 8.20 7.98
N HIS A 74 -9.13 7.84 6.86
CA HIS A 74 -8.39 7.55 5.61
C HIS A 74 -7.77 8.83 5.03
N LEU A 75 -8.51 9.95 5.04
CA LEU A 75 -7.96 11.23 4.64
C LEU A 75 -6.78 11.67 5.53
N ALA A 76 -6.90 11.49 6.84
CA ALA A 76 -5.80 11.80 7.77
C ALA A 76 -4.54 10.95 7.45
N LEU A 77 -4.67 9.67 7.10
CA LEU A 77 -3.54 8.85 6.65
C LEU A 77 -2.90 9.36 5.35
N LYS A 78 -3.70 9.80 4.38
CA LYS A 78 -3.18 10.40 3.14
C LYS A 78 -2.37 11.66 3.42
N LEU A 79 -2.80 12.49 4.36
CA LEU A 79 -2.05 13.69 4.77
C LEU A 79 -0.75 13.35 5.49
N VAL A 80 -0.74 12.29 6.32
CA VAL A 80 0.51 11.76 6.90
C VAL A 80 1.43 11.24 5.80
N ALA A 81 0.90 10.51 4.81
CA ALA A 81 1.66 10.02 3.67
C ALA A 81 2.27 11.17 2.85
N GLN A 82 1.50 12.22 2.58
CA GLN A 82 1.98 13.43 1.90
C GLN A 82 3.16 14.06 2.67
N LYS A 83 2.99 14.29 3.98
CA LYS A 83 4.05 14.85 4.82
C LYS A 83 5.31 13.99 4.75
N PHE A 84 5.15 12.68 4.91
CA PHE A 84 6.26 11.74 4.86
C PHE A 84 7.00 11.77 3.52
N LEU A 85 6.29 11.79 2.39
CA LEU A 85 6.89 11.88 1.06
C LEU A 85 7.57 13.23 0.83
N ASN A 86 6.98 14.34 1.30
CA ASN A 86 7.61 15.65 1.24
C ASN A 86 8.95 15.67 1.99
N GLU A 87 9.03 15.04 3.15
CA GLU A 87 10.28 14.89 3.93
C GLU A 87 11.32 14.01 3.21
N GLN A 88 10.90 13.19 2.24
CA GLN A 88 11.79 12.43 1.34
C GLN A 88 12.20 13.22 0.08
N GLY A 89 11.73 14.46 -0.08
CA GLY A 89 12.04 15.31 -1.22
C GLY A 89 11.02 15.32 -2.36
N TYR A 90 9.86 14.67 -2.21
CA TYR A 90 8.79 14.69 -3.19
C TYR A 90 7.81 15.85 -2.90
N GLU A 91 8.03 17.03 -3.50
CA GLU A 91 7.28 18.24 -3.15
C GLU A 91 5.83 18.29 -3.65
N ARG A 92 5.45 17.51 -4.64
CA ARG A 92 4.11 17.59 -5.29
C ARG A 92 3.53 16.22 -5.51
N VAL A 93 3.21 15.53 -4.41
CA VAL A 93 2.54 14.24 -4.51
C VAL A 93 1.11 14.41 -5.05
N ILE A 94 0.62 13.40 -5.75
CA ILE A 94 -0.67 13.39 -6.41
C ILE A 94 -1.56 12.39 -5.69
N PHE A 95 -2.78 12.82 -5.36
CA PHE A 95 -3.79 11.98 -4.71
C PHE A 95 -4.67 11.32 -5.75
N GLU A 96 -4.98 10.04 -5.55
CA GLU A 96 -6.01 9.28 -6.26
C GLU A 96 -5.92 9.36 -7.80
N GLN A 97 -4.73 9.54 -8.34
CA GLN A 97 -4.50 9.47 -9.78
C GLN A 97 -4.60 8.03 -10.29
N GLU A 98 -5.27 7.83 -11.41
CA GLU A 98 -5.27 6.52 -12.08
C GLU A 98 -3.85 6.11 -12.50
N TYR A 99 -3.51 4.86 -12.18
CA TYR A 99 -2.22 4.25 -12.50
C TYR A 99 -2.43 2.75 -12.82
N ASP A 100 -2.19 2.37 -14.08
CA ASP A 100 -2.31 0.99 -14.57
C ASP A 100 -3.65 0.30 -14.20
N GLY A 101 -4.77 1.03 -14.32
CA GLY A 101 -6.12 0.54 -14.01
C GLY A 101 -6.47 0.50 -12.52
N TYR A 102 -5.60 1.03 -11.67
CA TYR A 102 -5.81 1.19 -10.23
C TYR A 102 -5.79 2.68 -9.85
N ARG A 103 -6.29 2.97 -8.67
CA ARG A 103 -6.31 4.32 -8.13
C ARG A 103 -5.61 4.32 -6.78
N PRO A 104 -4.26 4.47 -6.75
CA PRO A 104 -3.51 4.55 -5.51
C PRO A 104 -3.90 5.79 -4.69
N ASP A 105 -3.79 5.71 -3.37
CA ASP A 105 -4.12 6.82 -2.48
C ASP A 105 -3.20 8.01 -2.70
N VAL A 106 -1.91 7.77 -2.85
CA VAL A 106 -0.89 8.80 -3.15
C VAL A 106 0.14 8.22 -4.12
N ILE A 107 0.58 9.04 -5.07
CA ILE A 107 1.66 8.69 -6.00
C ILE A 107 2.63 9.86 -6.15
N THR A 108 3.92 9.55 -6.29
CA THR A 108 4.95 10.57 -6.56
C THR A 108 4.86 11.11 -7.98
N PRO A 109 5.27 12.37 -8.25
CA PRO A 109 5.16 12.98 -9.58
C PRO A 109 5.91 12.24 -10.69
N ASP A 110 6.97 11.53 -10.34
CA ASP A 110 7.75 10.68 -11.25
C ASP A 110 7.16 9.27 -11.45
N HIS A 111 6.06 8.98 -10.76
CA HIS A 111 5.35 7.71 -10.76
C HIS A 111 6.20 6.50 -10.32
N LYS A 112 7.22 6.71 -9.49
CA LYS A 112 8.13 5.65 -9.03
C LYS A 112 7.73 5.06 -7.69
N ILE A 113 7.01 5.82 -6.85
CA ILE A 113 6.56 5.39 -5.53
C ILE A 113 5.05 5.56 -5.45
N ILE A 114 4.38 4.50 -5.04
CA ILE A 114 2.96 4.47 -4.70
C ILE A 114 2.82 4.34 -3.19
N VAL A 115 1.83 5.04 -2.61
CA VAL A 115 1.43 4.84 -1.20
C VAL A 115 -0.04 4.44 -1.15
N GLU A 116 -0.31 3.37 -0.42
CA GLU A 116 -1.65 2.91 -0.05
C GLU A 116 -1.85 3.12 1.46
N CYS A 117 -2.99 3.63 1.83
CA CYS A 117 -3.33 4.02 3.19
C CYS A 117 -4.43 3.14 3.78
N GLY A 118 -4.25 2.71 5.03
CA GLY A 118 -5.23 1.86 5.71
C GLY A 118 -5.26 0.43 5.17
N ASN A 119 -6.46 -0.13 5.05
CA ASN A 119 -6.63 -1.49 4.54
C ASN A 119 -6.37 -1.54 3.04
N THR A 120 -5.44 -2.39 2.65
CA THR A 120 -5.00 -2.52 1.26
C THR A 120 -5.20 -3.95 0.78
N ASN A 121 -5.82 -4.14 -0.38
CA ASN A 121 -5.87 -5.46 -1.00
C ASN A 121 -4.46 -5.87 -1.47
N PRO A 122 -3.91 -7.00 -1.00
CA PRO A 122 -2.58 -7.47 -1.41
C PRO A 122 -2.41 -7.67 -2.91
N ASP A 123 -3.50 -7.91 -3.67
CA ASP A 123 -3.48 -8.03 -5.12
C ASP A 123 -2.90 -6.79 -5.81
N LYS A 124 -3.06 -5.61 -5.22
CA LYS A 124 -2.46 -4.37 -5.71
C LYS A 124 -0.93 -4.45 -5.83
N ILE A 125 -0.24 -5.11 -4.87
CA ILE A 125 1.22 -5.30 -4.91
C ILE A 125 1.63 -6.04 -6.19
N PHE A 126 0.94 -7.14 -6.50
CA PHE A 126 1.25 -7.94 -7.69
C PHE A 126 0.99 -7.17 -8.98
N ASN A 127 -0.07 -6.37 -9.02
CA ASN A 127 -0.44 -5.61 -10.21
C ASN A 127 0.48 -4.40 -10.41
N TYR A 128 0.79 -3.65 -9.37
CA TYR A 128 1.70 -2.50 -9.45
C TYR A 128 3.11 -2.91 -9.90
N PHE A 129 3.67 -3.99 -9.37
CA PHE A 129 5.02 -4.42 -9.70
C PHE A 129 5.18 -5.12 -11.07
N LYS A 130 4.10 -5.30 -11.83
CA LYS A 130 4.21 -5.61 -13.26
C LYS A 130 4.83 -4.45 -14.05
N ASN A 131 4.71 -3.23 -13.55
CA ASN A 131 5.36 -2.06 -14.12
C ASN A 131 6.80 -1.95 -13.61
N LYS A 132 7.77 -2.23 -14.51
CA LYS A 132 9.20 -2.21 -14.21
C LYS A 132 9.75 -0.83 -13.79
N LYS A 133 9.00 0.26 -13.99
CA LYS A 133 9.41 1.60 -13.62
C LYS A 133 9.11 1.92 -12.14
N LEU A 134 8.25 1.12 -11.51
CA LEU A 134 7.89 1.33 -10.11
C LEU A 134 9.02 0.84 -9.20
N GLU A 135 9.52 1.74 -8.36
CA GLU A 135 10.63 1.48 -7.44
C GLU A 135 10.15 1.00 -6.06
N GLY A 136 8.88 1.29 -5.71
CA GLY A 136 8.35 0.86 -4.42
C GLY A 136 6.86 1.10 -4.25
N VAL A 137 6.26 0.26 -3.40
CA VAL A 137 4.89 0.43 -2.89
C VAL A 137 4.97 0.53 -1.38
N ILE A 138 4.50 1.64 -0.83
CA ILE A 138 4.48 1.90 0.60
C ILE A 138 3.06 1.67 1.12
N ILE A 139 2.92 0.86 2.16
CA ILE A 139 1.66 0.68 2.86
C ILE A 139 1.77 1.36 4.22
N ILE A 140 0.80 2.24 4.52
CA ILE A 140 0.64 2.88 5.81
C ILE A 140 -0.66 2.36 6.43
N PRO A 141 -0.61 1.32 7.29
CA PRO A 141 -1.78 0.77 7.95
C PRO A 141 -2.44 1.79 8.88
N TYR A 142 -3.70 1.56 9.25
CA TYR A 142 -4.29 2.31 10.36
C TYR A 142 -3.48 2.08 11.63
N PRO A 143 -3.31 3.13 12.49
CA PRO A 143 -2.63 2.96 13.76
C PRO A 143 -3.40 1.96 14.65
N ASP A 144 -2.70 1.02 15.23
CA ASP A 144 -3.25 0.12 16.24
C ASP A 144 -3.37 0.83 17.62
N ASP A 145 -4.02 0.17 18.57
CA ASP A 145 -4.19 0.70 19.92
C ASP A 145 -3.00 0.38 20.84
N GLU A 146 -2.11 -0.50 20.40
CA GLU A 146 -1.00 -1.00 21.21
C GLU A 146 0.24 -0.10 21.13
N THR A 147 0.40 0.66 20.02
CA THR A 147 1.58 1.50 19.81
C THR A 147 1.21 2.98 19.60
N ASP A 148 2.09 3.89 20.06
CA ASP A 148 2.00 5.33 19.76
C ASP A 148 2.70 5.71 18.44
N GLN A 149 3.03 4.73 17.62
CA GLN A 149 3.80 4.93 16.40
C GLN A 149 2.98 4.60 15.15
N LEU A 150 3.13 5.43 14.14
CA LEU A 150 2.65 5.16 12.80
C LEU A 150 3.80 4.68 11.93
N ASN A 151 3.65 3.49 11.37
CA ASN A 151 4.69 2.83 10.57
C ASN A 151 4.31 2.81 9.10
N ALA A 152 5.31 3.02 8.24
CA ALA A 152 5.23 2.76 6.81
C ALA A 152 6.03 1.50 6.47
N TYR A 153 5.47 0.67 5.61
CA TYR A 153 6.10 -0.56 5.13
C TYR A 153 6.37 -0.41 3.64
N ASN A 154 7.64 -0.24 3.28
CA ASN A 154 8.05 -0.04 1.90
C ASN A 154 8.44 -1.39 1.27
N PHE A 155 7.59 -1.87 0.36
CA PHE A 155 7.82 -3.02 -0.48
C PHE A 155 8.61 -2.60 -1.71
N LYS A 156 9.74 -3.26 -1.97
CA LYS A 156 10.59 -3.00 -3.12
C LYS A 156 10.80 -4.26 -3.93
N PRO A 157 10.58 -4.21 -5.25
CA PRO A 157 10.83 -5.33 -6.14
C PRO A 157 12.33 -5.48 -6.39
N THR A 158 12.78 -6.70 -6.69
CA THR A 158 14.02 -6.92 -7.40
C THR A 158 13.81 -6.72 -8.90
N GLU A 159 14.89 -6.64 -9.70
CA GLU A 159 14.81 -6.45 -11.14
C GLU A 159 14.00 -7.57 -11.85
N ASP A 160 14.00 -8.77 -11.29
CA ASP A 160 13.35 -9.95 -11.87
C ASP A 160 11.86 -10.08 -11.52
N LEU A 161 11.36 -9.34 -10.52
CA LEU A 161 9.99 -9.55 -10.02
C LEU A 161 8.93 -9.32 -11.10
N ALA A 162 9.07 -8.27 -11.90
CA ALA A 162 8.09 -7.96 -12.94
C ALA A 162 8.02 -9.08 -14.00
N GLU A 163 9.15 -9.63 -14.40
CA GLU A 163 9.20 -10.76 -15.36
C GLU A 163 8.59 -12.02 -14.76
N PHE A 164 8.89 -12.30 -13.50
CA PHE A 164 8.33 -13.42 -12.77
C PHE A 164 6.79 -13.32 -12.66
N LEU A 165 6.25 -12.14 -12.34
CA LEU A 165 4.81 -11.93 -12.25
C LEU A 165 4.11 -12.09 -13.60
N LEU A 166 4.69 -11.57 -14.68
CA LEU A 166 4.17 -11.73 -16.04
C LEU A 166 4.23 -13.19 -16.51
N PHE A 167 5.26 -13.94 -16.11
CA PHE A 167 5.34 -15.37 -16.37
C PHE A 167 4.22 -16.14 -15.67
N LEU A 168 3.99 -15.91 -14.39
CA LEU A 168 2.92 -16.55 -13.62
C LEU A 168 1.53 -16.28 -14.22
N GLU A 169 1.28 -15.08 -14.69
CA GLU A 169 0.02 -14.71 -15.32
C GLU A 169 -0.21 -15.50 -16.63
N LYS A 170 0.83 -15.61 -17.48
CA LYS A 170 0.77 -16.40 -18.71
C LYS A 170 0.51 -17.89 -18.44
N GLU A 171 1.11 -18.45 -17.40
CA GLU A 171 0.89 -19.86 -17.05
C GLU A 171 -0.55 -20.09 -16.51
N LYS A 172 -1.09 -19.17 -15.70
CA LYS A 172 -2.50 -19.23 -15.27
C LYS A 172 -3.46 -19.21 -16.46
N MET A 173 -3.22 -18.37 -17.46
CA MET A 173 -4.06 -18.27 -18.66
C MET A 173 -4.00 -19.53 -19.53
N LYS A 174 -2.83 -20.20 -19.64
CA LYS A 174 -2.69 -21.48 -20.34
C LYS A 174 -3.49 -22.60 -19.66
N ASN A 175 -3.37 -22.69 -18.32
CA ASN A 175 -4.07 -23.72 -17.54
C ASN A 175 -5.59 -23.53 -17.58
N ALA A 176 -6.10 -22.31 -17.56
CA ALA A 176 -7.52 -22.01 -17.69
C ALA A 176 -8.08 -22.45 -19.06
N LYS A 177 -7.32 -22.29 -20.15
CA LYS A 177 -7.73 -22.74 -21.50
C LYS A 177 -7.78 -24.26 -21.65
N ASN A 178 -6.88 -24.99 -20.95
CA ASN A 178 -6.84 -26.44 -20.99
C ASN A 178 -7.96 -27.13 -20.18
N HIS A 179 -8.64 -26.41 -19.29
CA HIS A 179 -9.79 -26.93 -18.51
C HIS A 179 -11.14 -26.64 -19.16
N CYS A 180 -11.16 -25.90 -20.27
CA CYS A 180 -12.36 -25.61 -21.05
C CYS A 180 -12.48 -26.47 -22.33
N GLN A 181 -11.63 -27.49 -22.49
CA GLN A 181 -11.72 -28.53 -23.51
C GLN A 181 -12.12 -29.86 -22.87
#